data_660d59255430d295c51d19b9577b9f81
#
_entry.id   660d59255430d295c51d19b9577b9f81
#
_cell.length_a   1.000
_cell.length_b   1.000
_cell.length_c   1.000
_cell.angle_alpha   90.00
_cell.angle_beta   90.00
_cell.angle_gamma   90.00
#
_symmetry.space_group_name_H-M   'P 1'
#
loop_
_entity.id
_entity.type
_entity.pdbx_description
1 polymer ?
#
loop_
_entity_poly.entity_id
_entity_poly.type
_entity_poly.pdbx_seq_one_letter_code
_entity_poly.pdbx_strand_id
1 'polypeptide(L)'
;MILYTLHNNGYIDFSEKVKLFPKEKLNMYVNFTNRCNCNCTFCLRHLKDDHKLWLKDGEPSLEKIKQAFLNAPMENVADIVICGFGEPTMRLDDLVKLLTFIHQTYPKFKVRMNTNGLSDLEYGKKTAVLFKGLLNTISISLNESNADKYLEVTRSRFGIKSYKAMLDFAVDCKNYIPNVVVTIVDIIGEDEINACKKVCEEYNLNLRIRRYEAN
;
A
#
# COMPACT_ATOMS: atom_id res chain seq x y z
N MET A 1 10.34 -5.26 10.97
CA MET A 1 11.26 -5.10 9.79
C MET A 1 10.88 -3.84 9.03
N ILE A 2 11.86 -3.03 8.57
CA ILE A 2 11.64 -1.83 7.75
C ILE A 2 11.57 -2.22 6.27
N LEU A 3 12.60 -2.91 5.76
CA LEU A 3 12.64 -3.43 4.40
C LEU A 3 12.43 -4.94 4.44
N TYR A 4 11.49 -5.44 3.64
CA TYR A 4 11.14 -6.86 3.64
C TYR A 4 10.73 -7.34 2.25
N THR A 5 10.61 -8.65 2.12
CA THR A 5 10.04 -9.32 0.95
C THR A 5 9.26 -10.56 1.36
N LEU A 6 8.59 -11.20 0.39
CA LEU A 6 7.82 -12.42 0.62
C LEU A 6 8.73 -13.65 0.63
N HIS A 7 8.43 -14.61 1.51
CA HIS A 7 9.12 -15.89 1.59
C HIS A 7 8.22 -16.95 2.25
N ASN A 8 7.96 -18.04 1.55
CA ASN A 8 7.18 -19.20 2.07
C ASN A 8 5.88 -18.78 2.78
N ASN A 9 5.01 -18.05 2.09
CA ASN A 9 3.74 -17.50 2.60
C ASN A 9 3.87 -16.53 3.80
N GLY A 10 5.09 -16.08 4.12
CA GLY A 10 5.36 -15.14 5.20
C GLY A 10 6.24 -13.98 4.75
N TYR A 11 6.85 -13.33 5.73
CA TYR A 11 7.70 -12.16 5.53
C TYR A 11 9.11 -12.41 6.06
N ILE A 12 10.11 -11.95 5.32
CA ILE A 12 11.53 -12.02 5.71
C ILE A 12 12.19 -10.67 5.46
N ASP A 13 13.21 -10.32 6.24
CA ASP A 13 14.05 -9.16 5.95
C ASP A 13 14.63 -9.24 4.54
N PHE A 14 14.65 -8.13 3.82
CA PHE A 14 15.07 -8.11 2.43
C PHE A 14 16.52 -8.60 2.26
N SER A 15 17.42 -8.11 3.11
CA SER A 15 18.84 -8.49 3.04
C SER A 15 19.08 -9.95 3.43
N GLU A 16 18.29 -10.48 4.37
CA GLU A 16 18.35 -11.92 4.71
C GLU A 16 17.90 -12.78 3.54
N LYS A 17 16.80 -12.41 2.86
CA LYS A 17 16.34 -13.12 1.66
C LYS A 17 17.39 -13.13 0.56
N VAL A 18 18.03 -11.99 0.30
CA VAL A 18 19.10 -11.89 -0.71
C VAL A 18 20.30 -12.79 -0.37
N LYS A 19 20.69 -12.89 0.90
CA LYS A 19 21.76 -13.84 1.31
C LYS A 19 21.41 -15.29 0.98
N LEU A 20 20.13 -15.67 1.12
CA LEU A 20 19.67 -17.02 0.78
C LEU A 20 19.56 -17.26 -0.73
N PHE A 21 19.22 -16.21 -1.49
CA PHE A 21 18.93 -16.27 -2.93
C PHE A 21 19.59 -15.11 -3.69
N PRO A 22 20.93 -15.07 -3.79
CA PRO A 22 21.67 -13.90 -4.25
C PRO A 22 21.47 -13.56 -5.74
N LYS A 23 20.91 -14.46 -6.53
CA LYS A 23 20.62 -14.22 -7.95
C LYS A 23 19.20 -13.78 -8.26
N GLU A 24 18.31 -13.80 -7.25
CA GLU A 24 16.92 -13.43 -7.44
C GLU A 24 16.73 -11.92 -7.49
N LYS A 25 15.80 -11.48 -8.36
CA LYS A 25 15.26 -10.13 -8.36
C LYS A 25 13.96 -10.14 -7.57
N LEU A 26 13.88 -9.30 -6.56
CA LEU A 26 12.81 -9.32 -5.56
C LEU A 26 12.12 -7.97 -5.44
N ASN A 27 10.83 -7.97 -5.21
CA ASN A 27 10.14 -6.76 -4.79
C ASN A 27 10.57 -6.40 -3.36
N MET A 28 11.06 -5.19 -3.19
CA MET A 28 11.37 -4.64 -1.87
C MET A 28 10.16 -3.91 -1.30
N TYR A 29 9.60 -4.43 -0.22
CA TYR A 29 8.51 -3.79 0.49
C TYR A 29 9.02 -2.91 1.61
N VAL A 30 8.41 -1.74 1.80
CA VAL A 30 8.81 -0.75 2.81
C VAL A 30 7.71 -0.63 3.85
N ASN A 31 7.98 -1.14 5.06
CA ASN A 31 7.07 -1.02 6.20
C ASN A 31 7.33 0.30 6.93
N PHE A 32 6.41 1.23 6.76
CA PHE A 32 6.61 2.63 7.08
C PHE A 32 6.00 3.05 8.42
N THR A 33 4.88 2.42 8.80
CA THR A 33 4.11 2.77 10.00
C THR A 33 3.23 1.60 10.42
N ASN A 34 2.88 1.54 11.71
CA ASN A 34 1.82 0.66 12.21
C ASN A 34 0.45 1.38 12.23
N ARG A 35 0.41 2.72 12.10
CA ARG A 35 -0.84 3.49 12.17
C ARG A 35 -1.70 3.27 10.94
N CYS A 36 -3.01 3.18 11.16
CA CYS A 36 -4.00 3.10 10.10
C CYS A 36 -5.30 3.75 10.57
N ASN A 37 -6.00 4.44 9.67
CA ASN A 37 -7.32 5.02 9.93
C ASN A 37 -8.46 4.05 9.62
N CYS A 38 -8.14 2.76 9.34
CA CYS A 38 -9.07 1.64 9.20
C CYS A 38 -8.71 0.52 10.17
N ASN A 39 -9.70 -0.34 10.45
CA ASN A 39 -9.54 -1.56 11.24
C ASN A 39 -10.20 -2.75 10.52
N CYS A 40 -9.72 -3.04 9.30
CA CYS A 40 -10.34 -4.00 8.39
C CYS A 40 -10.44 -5.40 9.00
N THR A 41 -11.57 -6.09 8.77
CA THR A 41 -11.84 -7.44 9.28
C THR A 41 -10.87 -8.49 8.74
N PHE A 42 -10.37 -8.30 7.51
CA PHE A 42 -9.43 -9.19 6.81
C PHE A 42 -7.97 -8.68 6.88
N CYS A 43 -7.65 -7.75 7.79
CA CYS A 43 -6.30 -7.20 7.88
C CYS A 43 -5.30 -8.25 8.36
N LEU A 44 -4.23 -8.42 7.61
CA LEU A 44 -3.17 -9.40 7.92
C LEU A 44 -2.55 -9.24 9.30
N ARG A 45 -2.55 -8.02 9.87
CA ARG A 45 -2.07 -7.78 11.23
C ARG A 45 -2.92 -8.46 12.33
N HIS A 46 -4.17 -8.85 11.99
CA HIS A 46 -5.07 -9.59 12.90
C HIS A 46 -5.11 -11.09 12.61
N LEU A 47 -4.69 -11.49 11.40
CA LEU A 47 -4.85 -12.85 10.90
C LEU A 47 -3.55 -13.68 10.98
N LYS A 48 -2.39 -13.02 11.08
CA LYS A 48 -1.10 -13.70 11.13
C LYS A 48 -0.54 -13.68 12.56
N ASP A 49 -0.24 -14.84 13.11
CA ASP A 49 0.47 -14.99 14.39
C ASP A 49 1.92 -14.45 14.30
N ASP A 50 2.45 -14.34 13.10
CA ASP A 50 3.78 -13.83 12.83
C ASP A 50 3.80 -12.30 12.73
N HIS A 51 3.95 -11.65 13.87
CA HIS A 51 4.06 -10.19 13.98
C HIS A 51 5.42 -9.63 13.50
N LYS A 52 6.14 -10.30 12.59
CA LYS A 52 7.46 -9.84 12.09
C LYS A 52 7.43 -8.45 11.48
N LEU A 53 6.32 -8.07 10.83
CA LEU A 53 6.16 -6.73 10.27
C LEU A 53 5.78 -5.68 11.32
N TRP A 54 5.31 -6.07 12.51
CA TRP A 54 5.00 -5.10 13.54
C TRP A 54 6.25 -4.35 13.98
N LEU A 55 6.20 -3.02 13.93
CA LEU A 55 7.29 -2.15 14.35
C LEU A 55 7.29 -2.06 15.88
N LYS A 56 7.91 -3.04 16.54
CA LYS A 56 7.87 -3.23 18.01
C LYS A 56 8.52 -2.08 18.78
N ASP A 57 9.60 -1.51 18.20
CA ASP A 57 10.37 -0.42 18.79
C ASP A 57 9.80 0.96 18.43
N GLY A 58 8.55 1.01 17.98
CA GLY A 58 7.92 2.23 17.48
C GLY A 58 8.19 2.47 15.98
N GLU A 59 7.64 3.55 15.47
CA GLU A 59 7.81 3.92 14.07
C GLU A 59 9.24 4.38 13.81
N PRO A 60 9.91 3.88 12.76
CA PRO A 60 11.25 4.31 12.42
C PRO A 60 11.25 5.79 11.97
N SER A 61 12.25 6.55 12.36
CA SER A 61 12.45 7.88 11.81
C SER A 61 12.72 7.80 10.30
N LEU A 62 12.45 8.89 9.59
CA LEU A 62 12.73 8.99 8.15
C LEU A 62 14.20 8.65 7.85
N GLU A 63 15.13 9.16 8.67
CA GLU A 63 16.56 8.91 8.49
C GLU A 63 16.91 7.43 8.70
N LYS A 64 16.28 6.75 9.65
CA LYS A 64 16.47 5.30 9.84
C LYS A 64 15.99 4.51 8.62
N ILE A 65 14.90 4.95 7.97
CA ILE A 65 14.40 4.31 6.74
C ILE A 65 15.36 4.56 5.58
N LYS A 66 15.82 5.80 5.38
CA LYS A 66 16.80 6.13 4.34
C LYS A 66 18.09 5.32 4.52
N GLN A 67 18.59 5.22 5.76
CA GLN A 67 19.78 4.43 6.06
C GLN A 67 19.58 2.94 5.74
N ALA A 68 18.37 2.40 5.98
CA ALA A 68 18.06 1.02 5.58
C ALA A 68 18.16 0.83 4.05
N PHE A 69 17.71 1.80 3.24
CA PHE A 69 17.88 1.78 1.79
C PHE A 69 19.36 1.83 1.37
N LEU A 70 20.17 2.71 1.99
CA LEU A 70 21.59 2.86 1.67
C LEU A 70 22.39 1.58 1.96
N ASN A 71 21.95 0.80 2.94
CA ASN A 71 22.59 -0.46 3.35
C ASN A 71 22.01 -1.70 2.64
N ALA A 72 20.94 -1.54 1.85
CA ALA A 72 20.27 -2.66 1.20
C ALA A 72 21.02 -3.13 -0.06
N PRO A 73 20.98 -4.43 -0.41
CA PRO A 73 21.53 -4.96 -1.67
C PRO A 73 20.63 -4.57 -2.86
N MET A 74 20.77 -3.32 -3.32
CA MET A 74 19.91 -2.71 -4.35
C MET A 74 20.02 -3.40 -5.72
N GLU A 75 21.09 -4.12 -5.98
CA GLU A 75 21.25 -4.94 -7.18
C GLU A 75 20.23 -6.06 -7.29
N ASN A 76 19.64 -6.51 -6.17
CA ASN A 76 18.60 -7.54 -6.15
C ASN A 76 17.18 -7.00 -6.20
N VAL A 77 17.00 -5.67 -6.20
CA VAL A 77 15.67 -5.06 -6.26
C VAL A 77 15.09 -5.14 -7.67
N ALA A 78 13.85 -5.64 -7.78
CA ALA A 78 13.02 -5.55 -8.98
C ALA A 78 12.23 -4.25 -8.95
N ASP A 79 11.29 -4.12 -7.99
CA ASP A 79 10.46 -2.92 -7.77
C ASP A 79 10.45 -2.55 -6.29
N ILE A 80 10.20 -1.29 -5.98
CA ILE A 80 10.01 -0.79 -4.62
C ILE A 80 8.52 -0.62 -4.34
N VAL A 81 8.04 -1.18 -3.22
CA VAL A 81 6.62 -1.15 -2.85
C VAL A 81 6.46 -0.56 -1.46
N ILE A 82 5.85 0.63 -1.38
CA ILE A 82 5.48 1.22 -0.10
C ILE A 82 4.23 0.50 0.41
N CYS A 83 4.41 -0.39 1.38
CA CYS A 83 3.35 -1.24 1.93
C CYS A 83 3.81 -1.86 3.24
N GLY A 84 2.92 -1.96 4.21
CA GLY A 84 3.18 -2.59 5.51
C GLY A 84 1.87 -2.88 6.23
N PHE A 85 1.92 -3.05 7.54
CA PHE A 85 0.72 -3.27 8.36
C PHE A 85 -0.11 -2.00 8.58
N GLY A 86 0.50 -0.84 8.48
CA GLY A 86 -0.19 0.44 8.57
C GLY A 86 -0.53 1.03 7.21
N GLU A 87 -1.17 2.17 7.24
CA GLU A 87 -1.47 3.00 6.08
C GLU A 87 -0.33 4.01 5.86
N PRO A 88 0.42 3.94 4.75
CA PRO A 88 1.58 4.82 4.54
C PRO A 88 1.27 6.30 4.63
N THR A 89 0.09 6.73 4.17
CA THR A 89 -0.32 8.14 4.17
C THR A 89 -0.59 8.71 5.58
N MET A 90 -0.60 7.87 6.63
CA MET A 90 -0.63 8.36 8.02
C MET A 90 0.62 9.18 8.41
N ARG A 91 1.67 9.11 7.58
CA ARG A 91 2.91 9.91 7.73
C ARG A 91 3.21 10.63 6.41
N LEU A 92 2.26 11.42 5.93
CA LEU A 92 2.26 11.97 4.57
C LEU A 92 3.53 12.79 4.26
N ASP A 93 3.96 13.67 5.14
CA ASP A 93 5.13 14.52 4.92
C ASP A 93 6.42 13.68 4.83
N ASP A 94 6.60 12.72 5.74
CA ASP A 94 7.73 11.81 5.70
C ASP A 94 7.67 10.88 4.48
N LEU A 95 6.46 10.46 4.08
CA LEU A 95 6.25 9.65 2.89
C LEU A 95 6.69 10.38 1.63
N VAL A 96 6.29 11.64 1.45
CA VAL A 96 6.71 12.46 0.30
C VAL A 96 8.22 12.65 0.29
N LYS A 97 8.84 12.95 1.45
CA LYS A 97 10.30 13.07 1.56
C LYS A 97 11.03 11.75 1.25
N LEU A 98 10.47 10.61 1.67
CA LEU A 98 11.03 9.28 1.35
C LEU A 98 10.94 8.98 -0.14
N LEU A 99 9.78 9.21 -0.76
CA LEU A 99 9.59 9.00 -2.20
C LEU A 99 10.52 9.89 -3.02
N THR A 100 10.71 11.15 -2.61
CA THR A 100 11.67 12.08 -3.24
C THR A 100 13.10 11.54 -3.12
N PHE A 101 13.51 11.07 -1.93
CA PHE A 101 14.82 10.44 -1.73
C PHE A 101 15.01 9.22 -2.63
N ILE A 102 14.00 8.31 -2.70
CA ILE A 102 14.06 7.13 -3.55
C ILE A 102 14.22 7.53 -5.02
N HIS A 103 13.41 8.49 -5.49
CA HIS A 103 13.46 8.95 -6.87
C HIS A 103 14.83 9.58 -7.25
N GLN A 104 15.42 10.35 -6.35
CA GLN A 104 16.71 11.01 -6.57
C GLN A 104 17.89 10.02 -6.49
N THR A 105 17.85 9.08 -5.55
CA THR A 105 18.98 8.17 -5.28
C THR A 105 18.93 6.93 -6.18
N TYR A 106 17.72 6.47 -6.51
CA TYR A 106 17.49 5.21 -7.21
C TYR A 106 16.50 5.35 -8.39
N PRO A 107 16.74 6.26 -9.35
CA PRO A 107 15.78 6.64 -10.39
C PRO A 107 15.39 5.49 -11.34
N LYS A 108 16.16 4.41 -11.37
CA LYS A 108 15.91 3.25 -12.24
C LYS A 108 14.76 2.35 -11.76
N PHE A 109 14.40 2.42 -10.46
CA PHE A 109 13.38 1.52 -9.92
C PHE A 109 11.99 2.12 -10.05
N LYS A 110 11.03 1.26 -10.38
CA LYS A 110 9.62 1.62 -10.28
C LYS A 110 9.17 1.61 -8.83
N VAL A 111 8.39 2.62 -8.47
CA VAL A 111 7.84 2.76 -7.12
C VAL A 111 6.32 2.60 -7.17
N ARG A 112 5.80 1.66 -6.40
CA ARG A 112 4.39 1.45 -6.18
C ARG A 112 4.03 1.74 -4.73
N MET A 113 2.84 2.29 -4.49
CA MET A 113 2.26 2.43 -3.16
C MET A 113 0.94 1.67 -3.07
N ASN A 114 0.74 0.92 -1.98
CA ASN A 114 -0.55 0.36 -1.62
C ASN A 114 -1.14 1.23 -0.50
N THR A 115 -2.41 1.64 -0.66
CA THR A 115 -3.09 2.57 0.26
C THR A 115 -4.57 2.26 0.35
N ASN A 116 -5.21 2.69 1.43
CA ASN A 116 -6.66 2.67 1.56
C ASN A 116 -7.36 3.88 0.88
N GLY A 117 -6.58 4.86 0.39
CA GLY A 117 -7.11 6.00 -0.37
C GLY A 117 -7.82 7.07 0.45
N LEU A 118 -7.62 7.14 1.77
CA LEU A 118 -8.34 8.06 2.67
C LEU A 118 -7.50 9.28 3.12
N SER A 119 -6.38 9.55 2.44
CA SER A 119 -5.48 10.64 2.82
C SER A 119 -6.14 12.03 2.70
N ASP A 120 -7.04 12.25 1.73
CA ASP A 120 -7.77 13.52 1.61
C ASP A 120 -8.64 13.78 2.85
N LEU A 121 -9.31 12.75 3.39
CA LEU A 121 -10.07 12.86 4.64
C LEU A 121 -9.17 13.04 5.86
N GLU A 122 -8.01 12.38 5.86
CA GLU A 122 -7.05 12.47 6.97
C GLU A 122 -6.50 13.87 7.15
N TYR A 123 -6.20 14.56 6.03
CA TYR A 123 -5.54 15.86 6.03
C TYR A 123 -6.49 17.02 5.68
N GLY A 124 -7.75 16.77 5.36
CA GLY A 124 -8.73 17.81 5.00
C GLY A 124 -8.38 18.58 3.72
N LYS A 125 -7.57 18.00 2.83
CA LYS A 125 -7.11 18.62 1.58
C LYS A 125 -6.82 17.58 0.51
N LYS A 126 -6.74 18.02 -0.77
CA LYS A 126 -6.30 17.17 -1.87
C LYS A 126 -4.82 16.79 -1.72
N THR A 127 -4.54 15.49 -1.70
CA THR A 127 -3.20 14.94 -1.46
C THR A 127 -2.61 14.21 -2.66
N ALA A 128 -3.42 13.80 -3.63
CA ALA A 128 -2.97 13.07 -4.82
C ALA A 128 -1.87 13.81 -5.59
N VAL A 129 -1.94 15.14 -5.69
CA VAL A 129 -0.95 15.99 -6.35
C VAL A 129 0.46 15.87 -5.76
N LEU A 130 0.59 15.53 -4.47
CA LEU A 130 1.88 15.37 -3.78
C LEU A 130 2.69 14.17 -4.30
N PHE A 131 2.05 13.25 -4.99
CA PHE A 131 2.68 12.05 -5.54
C PHE A 131 3.09 12.19 -7.02
N LYS A 132 2.84 13.37 -7.62
CA LYS A 132 3.20 13.63 -9.01
C LYS A 132 4.70 13.43 -9.25
N GLY A 133 5.03 12.53 -10.20
CA GLY A 133 6.41 12.20 -10.55
C GLY A 133 7.16 11.34 -9.52
N LEU A 134 6.52 10.96 -8.39
CA LEU A 134 7.14 10.16 -7.33
C LEU A 134 6.69 8.69 -7.34
N LEU A 135 5.53 8.40 -7.92
CA LEU A 135 4.97 7.05 -8.03
C LEU A 135 4.77 6.67 -9.49
N ASN A 136 5.12 5.42 -9.83
CA ASN A 136 4.76 4.79 -11.10
C ASN A 136 3.37 4.15 -11.03
N THR A 137 3.00 3.66 -9.86
CA THR A 137 1.72 2.97 -9.64
C THR A 137 1.19 3.28 -8.24
N ILE A 138 -0.10 3.55 -8.14
CA ILE A 138 -0.83 3.54 -6.88
C ILE A 138 -1.90 2.46 -6.91
N SER A 139 -1.96 1.65 -5.85
CA SER A 139 -2.90 0.55 -5.67
C SER A 139 -3.80 0.88 -4.48
N ILE A 140 -5.07 1.16 -4.75
CA ILE A 140 -6.03 1.65 -3.77
C ILE A 140 -7.02 0.54 -3.43
N SER A 141 -7.30 0.32 -2.16
CA SER A 141 -8.18 -0.75 -1.68
C SER A 141 -9.64 -0.35 -1.83
N LEU A 142 -10.30 -0.82 -2.90
CA LEU A 142 -11.76 -0.66 -3.12
C LEU A 142 -12.55 -1.54 -2.16
N ASN A 143 -12.13 -2.78 -2.01
CA ASN A 143 -12.64 -3.84 -1.12
C ASN A 143 -14.07 -4.29 -1.42
N GLU A 144 -15.07 -3.39 -1.54
CA GLU A 144 -16.49 -3.67 -1.70
C GLU A 144 -17.15 -2.72 -2.71
N SER A 145 -18.37 -3.06 -3.19
CA SER A 145 -19.06 -2.33 -4.26
C SER A 145 -19.88 -1.12 -3.79
N ASN A 146 -20.13 -0.99 -2.49
CA ASN A 146 -20.94 0.09 -1.94
C ASN A 146 -20.48 0.54 -0.56
N ALA A 147 -21.00 1.68 -0.11
CA ALA A 147 -20.53 2.35 1.09
C ALA A 147 -20.80 1.58 2.38
N ASP A 148 -21.96 0.90 2.48
CA ASP A 148 -22.33 0.16 3.70
C ASP A 148 -21.42 -1.06 3.89
N LYS A 149 -21.27 -1.89 2.85
CA LYS A 149 -20.38 -3.04 2.86
C LYS A 149 -18.92 -2.62 3.06
N TYR A 150 -18.49 -1.55 2.37
CA TYR A 150 -17.15 -1.01 2.56
C TYR A 150 -16.88 -0.60 4.01
N LEU A 151 -17.84 0.10 4.65
CA LEU A 151 -17.69 0.49 6.05
C LEU A 151 -17.66 -0.72 6.99
N GLU A 152 -18.52 -1.72 6.73
CA GLU A 152 -18.56 -2.96 7.52
C GLU A 152 -17.20 -3.67 7.54
N VAL A 153 -16.58 -3.85 6.37
CA VAL A 153 -15.31 -4.59 6.25
C VAL A 153 -14.10 -3.75 6.63
N THR A 154 -14.09 -2.43 6.33
CA THR A 154 -12.93 -1.57 6.59
C THR A 154 -12.92 -0.96 7.98
N ARG A 155 -14.09 -0.79 8.59
CA ARG A 155 -14.26 -0.12 9.88
C ARG A 155 -13.52 1.22 9.94
N SER A 156 -13.64 1.99 8.86
CA SER A 156 -12.98 3.29 8.73
C SER A 156 -13.45 4.25 9.81
N ARG A 157 -12.52 4.96 10.45
CA ARG A 157 -12.84 5.99 11.46
C ARG A 157 -13.66 7.17 10.92
N PHE A 158 -13.70 7.34 9.59
CA PHE A 158 -14.45 8.40 8.94
C PHE A 158 -15.91 8.02 8.61
N GLY A 159 -16.32 6.79 8.92
CA GLY A 159 -17.69 6.31 8.69
C GLY A 159 -18.03 6.17 7.20
N ILE A 160 -19.31 6.28 6.89
CA ILE A 160 -19.89 6.00 5.58
C ILE A 160 -19.29 6.84 4.43
N LYS A 161 -18.81 8.06 4.71
CA LYS A 161 -18.22 8.95 3.71
C LYS A 161 -16.88 8.45 3.16
N SER A 162 -16.24 7.47 3.81
CA SER A 162 -14.96 6.91 3.39
C SER A 162 -14.99 6.31 2.00
N TYR A 163 -16.08 5.64 1.64
CA TYR A 163 -16.20 4.98 0.33
C TYR A 163 -16.13 5.98 -0.82
N LYS A 164 -16.97 7.03 -0.76
CA LYS A 164 -16.96 8.09 -1.77
C LYS A 164 -15.61 8.81 -1.82
N ALA A 165 -15.03 9.11 -0.66
CA ALA A 165 -13.74 9.80 -0.58
C ALA A 165 -12.60 8.96 -1.18
N MET A 166 -12.59 7.65 -0.99
CA MET A 166 -11.62 6.74 -1.60
C MET A 166 -11.75 6.72 -3.12
N LEU A 167 -12.99 6.68 -3.67
CA LEU A 167 -13.23 6.74 -5.11
C LEU A 167 -12.81 8.10 -5.69
N ASP A 168 -13.15 9.21 -5.03
CA ASP A 168 -12.75 10.56 -5.46
C ASP A 168 -11.23 10.72 -5.46
N PHE A 169 -10.54 10.18 -4.45
CA PHE A 169 -9.08 10.15 -4.40
C PHE A 169 -8.50 9.31 -5.55
N ALA A 170 -9.09 8.14 -5.84
CA ALA A 170 -8.64 7.28 -6.93
C ALA A 170 -8.77 7.98 -8.30
N VAL A 171 -9.88 8.67 -8.53
CA VAL A 171 -10.09 9.47 -9.75
C VAL A 171 -9.08 10.62 -9.83
N ASP A 172 -8.85 11.34 -8.72
CA ASP A 172 -7.89 12.44 -8.66
C ASP A 172 -6.45 11.99 -8.93
N CYS A 173 -6.07 10.82 -8.43
CA CYS A 173 -4.76 10.22 -8.70
C CYS A 173 -4.44 10.05 -10.20
N LYS A 174 -5.44 9.86 -11.06
CA LYS A 174 -5.25 9.70 -12.52
C LYS A 174 -4.63 10.95 -13.17
N ASN A 175 -4.76 12.11 -12.56
CA ASN A 175 -4.16 13.35 -13.05
C ASN A 175 -2.65 13.43 -12.79
N TYR A 176 -2.11 12.59 -11.90
CA TYR A 176 -0.74 12.75 -11.38
C TYR A 176 0.10 11.49 -11.44
N ILE A 177 -0.54 10.30 -11.48
CA ILE A 177 0.15 9.01 -11.38
C ILE A 177 -0.15 8.19 -12.63
N PRO A 178 0.87 7.65 -13.33
CA PRO A 178 0.69 6.93 -14.60
C PRO A 178 -0.24 5.72 -14.51
N ASN A 179 -0.14 4.94 -13.43
CA ASN A 179 -0.95 3.74 -13.24
C ASN A 179 -1.74 3.82 -11.92
N VAL A 180 -3.04 3.99 -12.03
CA VAL A 180 -3.98 3.94 -10.91
C VAL A 180 -4.77 2.64 -11.00
N VAL A 181 -4.71 1.82 -9.94
CA VAL A 181 -5.38 0.53 -9.87
C VAL A 181 -6.16 0.46 -8.56
N VAL A 182 -7.43 0.12 -8.62
CA VAL A 182 -8.19 -0.23 -7.42
C VAL A 182 -8.18 -1.75 -7.22
N THR A 183 -8.24 -2.20 -5.98
CA THR A 183 -8.09 -3.63 -5.67
C THR A 183 -9.20 -4.15 -4.78
N ILE A 184 -9.60 -5.40 -5.05
CA ILE A 184 -10.44 -6.23 -4.19
C ILE A 184 -9.73 -7.56 -3.95
N VAL A 185 -10.20 -8.30 -2.93
CA VAL A 185 -9.73 -9.66 -2.65
C VAL A 185 -10.82 -10.65 -3.05
N ASP A 186 -10.47 -11.80 -3.61
CA ASP A 186 -11.40 -12.76 -4.24
C ASP A 186 -12.35 -13.50 -3.28
N ILE A 187 -12.26 -13.26 -1.97
CA ILE A 187 -13.14 -13.87 -0.95
C ILE A 187 -14.53 -13.22 -0.85
N ILE A 188 -14.77 -12.11 -1.54
CA ILE A 188 -16.04 -11.37 -1.42
C ILE A 188 -17.22 -11.98 -2.22
N GLY A 189 -16.95 -13.05 -2.98
CA GLY A 189 -17.94 -13.72 -3.81
C GLY A 189 -18.12 -13.10 -5.21
N GLU A 190 -18.60 -13.91 -6.15
CA GLU A 190 -18.65 -13.53 -7.57
C GLU A 190 -19.62 -12.37 -7.85
N ASP A 191 -20.78 -12.34 -7.20
CA ASP A 191 -21.75 -11.27 -7.36
C ASP A 191 -21.17 -9.92 -6.93
N GLU A 192 -20.45 -9.90 -5.81
CA GLU A 192 -19.79 -8.69 -5.30
C GLU A 192 -18.61 -8.27 -6.19
N ILE A 193 -17.85 -9.22 -6.70
CA ILE A 193 -16.80 -8.95 -7.68
C ILE A 193 -17.39 -8.28 -8.93
N ASN A 194 -18.53 -8.77 -9.43
CA ASN A 194 -19.20 -8.19 -10.59
C ASN A 194 -19.80 -6.81 -10.29
N ALA A 195 -20.31 -6.59 -9.07
CA ALA A 195 -20.73 -5.27 -8.63
C ALA A 195 -19.54 -4.29 -8.55
N CYS A 196 -18.39 -4.71 -8.03
CA CYS A 196 -17.17 -3.91 -8.02
C CYS A 196 -16.66 -3.56 -9.43
N LYS A 197 -16.80 -4.47 -10.41
CA LYS A 197 -16.47 -4.18 -11.82
C LYS A 197 -17.32 -3.03 -12.36
N LYS A 198 -18.64 -3.04 -12.09
CA LYS A 198 -19.55 -1.96 -12.52
C LYS A 198 -19.16 -0.61 -11.91
N VAL A 199 -18.81 -0.59 -10.62
CA VAL A 199 -18.30 0.64 -9.99
C VAL A 199 -17.03 1.12 -10.69
N CYS A 200 -16.10 0.22 -11.02
CA CYS A 200 -14.87 0.60 -11.72
C CYS A 200 -15.15 1.14 -13.13
N GLU A 201 -16.13 0.58 -13.84
CA GLU A 201 -16.58 1.08 -15.15
C GLU A 201 -17.15 2.50 -15.03
N GLU A 202 -18.03 2.75 -14.04
CA GLU A 202 -18.63 4.05 -13.78
C GLU A 202 -17.60 5.14 -13.51
N TYR A 203 -16.56 4.84 -12.71
CA TYR A 203 -15.50 5.78 -12.36
C TYR A 203 -14.29 5.72 -13.33
N ASN A 204 -14.37 4.89 -14.36
CA ASN A 204 -13.27 4.65 -15.31
C ASN A 204 -11.95 4.33 -14.58
N LEU A 205 -11.98 3.35 -13.67
CA LEU A 205 -10.87 2.86 -12.86
C LEU A 205 -10.48 1.44 -13.27
N ASN A 206 -9.19 1.13 -13.23
CA ASN A 206 -8.71 -0.23 -13.47
C ASN A 206 -8.85 -1.08 -12.21
N LEU A 207 -9.57 -2.20 -12.31
CA LEU A 207 -9.73 -3.16 -11.21
C LEU A 207 -8.68 -4.26 -11.29
N ARG A 208 -8.08 -4.59 -10.16
CA ARG A 208 -7.26 -5.80 -9.97
C ARG A 208 -7.84 -6.66 -8.85
N ILE A 209 -8.20 -7.89 -9.18
CA ILE A 209 -8.64 -8.89 -8.22
C ILE A 209 -7.38 -9.59 -7.69
N ARG A 210 -7.19 -9.58 -6.37
CA ARG A 210 -6.09 -10.25 -5.69
C ARG A 210 -6.59 -11.54 -5.06
N ARG A 211 -5.78 -12.59 -5.15
CA ARG A 211 -6.03 -13.80 -4.37
C ARG A 211 -5.88 -13.49 -2.88
N TYR A 212 -6.78 -14.07 -2.10
CA TYR A 212 -6.65 -14.05 -0.65
C TYR A 212 -5.51 -14.96 -0.23
N GLU A 213 -4.52 -14.41 0.44
CA GLU A 213 -3.41 -15.16 0.99
C GLU A 213 -3.76 -15.51 2.45
N ALA A 214 -4.71 -16.43 2.63
CA ALA A 214 -4.86 -17.15 3.89
C ALA A 214 -3.67 -18.11 4.02
N ASN A 215 -3.07 -18.18 5.20
CA ASN A 215 -1.99 -19.12 5.48
C ASN A 215 -2.44 -20.57 5.40
#